data_97d5f1a65754bcba54776b90dbe18222
#
_entry.id   97d5f1a65754bcba54776b90dbe18222
#
_cell.length_a   1.000
_cell.length_b   1.000
_cell.length_c   1.000
_cell.angle_alpha   90.00
_cell.angle_beta   90.00
_cell.angle_gamma   90.00
#
_symmetry.space_group_name_H-M   'P 1'
#
loop_
_entity.id
_entity.type
_entity.pdbx_description
1 polymer ?
#
loop_
_entity_poly.entity_id
_entity_poly.type
_entity_poly.pdbx_seq_one_letter_code
_entity_poly.pdbx_strand_id
1 'polypeptide(L)'
;MHHGHHMNTSEDEWRMPPMDMSMPMMPGLEEELPPVEPFLPGAGMMASMLPEARPAEVVEMADGDTLDLEATFVRRTFNEKAFIMYGYNGMYPGPIIKADQGATIIVNFTNNIEMPTTVHWHGLRLDNRFDGIPGLTQAPIAEGESFTYEVHFKDAGVYWYHPHMREDIQQDLGLYGNMLVKSPDEDYYSPVHREETLILDDILIDQTGMIAWGSNAATHALMGRFGNVKLVNGRTDYRLKLEQGEVVRFNLTNVANSRTFNLVFDGAPIKVVASDVSRYEREAWVSNVPIAPAERYVVEAKFDKPGVYALTNTIQAIDHFRGEFYPHVDTLGIIEVLDEVVDEDLSDSFNLLRENVAVQEDIAAYQAYYDRPPDKTLALRVEVKDLPIPIMLSMEADSLYVPPIEWNDAMPMMNWLSTGHQVRWILRDEESGLENMDIHWAFKQGDVMKLRIFNDPETFHPMNHPFHIHGQRYLVLEIDGVRNQNMVWKDTAIMPVGSTIDLLVDMSNPGEWMMHCHIAEHLEAGMMLHFSVEE
;
A
#
# COMPACT_ATOMS: atom_id res chain seq x y z
N MET A 1 -5.97 -41.77 -13.44
CA MET A 1 -6.83 -41.55 -12.29
C MET A 1 -6.30 -40.29 -11.61
N HIS A 2 -6.92 -39.14 -11.94
CA HIS A 2 -6.56 -37.86 -11.32
C HIS A 2 -7.27 -37.79 -9.96
N HIS A 3 -6.50 -37.84 -8.89
CA HIS A 3 -6.99 -37.44 -7.58
C HIS A 3 -6.96 -35.92 -7.52
N GLY A 4 -8.13 -35.30 -7.76
CA GLY A 4 -8.34 -33.92 -7.41
C GLY A 4 -8.33 -33.79 -5.89
N HIS A 5 -7.29 -33.19 -5.35
CA HIS A 5 -7.35 -32.67 -3.99
C HIS A 5 -8.28 -31.44 -4.00
N HIS A 6 -9.51 -31.63 -3.54
CA HIS A 6 -10.31 -30.51 -3.07
C HIS A 6 -9.60 -29.96 -1.83
N MET A 7 -8.87 -28.87 -2.00
CA MET A 7 -8.40 -28.10 -0.85
C MET A 7 -9.64 -27.46 -0.20
N ASN A 8 -9.90 -27.89 1.01
CA ASN A 8 -10.80 -27.20 1.91
C ASN A 8 -10.16 -25.86 2.24
N THR A 9 -10.67 -24.77 1.70
CA THR A 9 -10.30 -23.42 2.10
C THR A 9 -10.91 -23.15 3.49
N SER A 10 -10.33 -23.75 4.52
CA SER A 10 -10.60 -23.34 5.89
C SER A 10 -9.74 -22.10 6.17
N GLU A 11 -10.29 -21.12 6.83
CA GLU A 11 -9.64 -19.90 7.34
C GLU A 11 -8.37 -20.18 8.19
N ASP A 12 -8.00 -21.44 8.36
CA ASP A 12 -6.87 -21.94 9.15
C ASP A 12 -5.57 -22.14 8.35
N GLU A 13 -5.57 -22.04 7.01
CA GLU A 13 -4.41 -22.44 6.18
C GLU A 13 -3.28 -21.43 6.11
N TRP A 14 -3.52 -20.18 6.49
CA TRP A 14 -2.50 -19.11 6.54
C TRP A 14 -2.00 -18.85 7.97
N ARG A 15 -1.81 -19.90 8.73
CA ARG A 15 -1.06 -19.78 9.97
C ARG A 15 0.41 -19.89 9.65
N MET A 16 1.16 -18.82 9.95
CA MET A 16 2.58 -19.00 10.25
C MET A 16 2.70 -20.23 11.14
N PRO A 17 3.55 -21.21 10.82
CA PRO A 17 3.72 -22.36 11.69
C PRO A 17 3.92 -21.84 13.10
N PRO A 18 3.24 -22.42 14.11
CA PRO A 18 3.41 -21.98 15.48
C PRO A 18 4.92 -21.98 15.75
N MET A 19 5.44 -20.89 16.27
CA MET A 19 6.86 -20.71 16.60
C MET A 19 7.30 -21.60 17.76
N ASP A 20 6.57 -22.65 18.01
CA ASP A 20 6.82 -23.70 19.00
C ASP A 20 7.81 -24.77 18.54
N MET A 21 8.58 -24.46 17.51
CA MET A 21 9.78 -25.25 17.27
C MET A 21 10.83 -24.82 18.29
N SER A 22 10.82 -25.46 19.42
CA SER A 22 11.96 -25.48 20.34
C SER A 22 13.15 -26.17 19.66
N MET A 23 13.78 -25.43 18.71
CA MET A 23 15.12 -25.85 18.31
C MET A 23 16.05 -25.53 19.47
N PRO A 24 16.94 -26.43 19.85
CA PRO A 24 17.91 -26.12 20.87
C PRO A 24 18.74 -24.92 20.41
N MET A 25 18.82 -23.87 21.21
CA MET A 25 19.75 -22.75 20.95
C MET A 25 21.14 -23.34 20.68
N MET A 26 21.81 -22.84 19.65
CA MET A 26 23.19 -23.24 19.42
C MET A 26 24.03 -22.78 20.62
N PRO A 27 24.75 -23.67 21.27
CA PRO A 27 25.59 -23.29 22.41
C PRO A 27 26.57 -22.17 22.03
N GLY A 28 26.57 -21.08 22.76
CA GLY A 28 27.47 -19.93 22.56
C GLY A 28 26.84 -18.72 21.88
N LEU A 29 25.56 -18.78 21.46
CA LEU A 29 24.84 -17.62 20.90
C LEU A 29 23.89 -16.94 21.91
N GLU A 30 23.75 -17.52 23.09
CA GLU A 30 22.81 -17.05 24.13
C GLU A 30 23.13 -15.64 24.66
N GLU A 31 24.36 -15.16 24.53
CA GLU A 31 24.80 -13.86 25.05
C GLU A 31 24.84 -12.75 23.99
N GLU A 32 24.65 -13.06 22.70
CA GLU A 32 24.87 -12.10 21.61
C GLU A 32 23.56 -11.48 21.03
N LEU A 33 22.39 -11.98 21.43
CA LEU A 33 21.11 -11.49 20.91
C LEU A 33 20.60 -10.34 21.79
N PRO A 34 20.58 -9.09 21.30
CA PRO A 34 19.89 -8.04 22.02
C PRO A 34 18.41 -8.41 22.18
N PRO A 35 17.82 -8.23 23.36
CA PRO A 35 16.41 -8.51 23.57
C PRO A 35 15.58 -7.61 22.65
N VAL A 36 14.74 -8.22 21.81
CA VAL A 36 13.70 -7.49 21.08
C VAL A 36 12.50 -7.41 22.02
N GLU A 37 12.19 -6.23 22.51
CA GLU A 37 11.00 -6.01 23.32
C GLU A 37 9.76 -6.00 22.41
N PRO A 38 8.85 -6.97 22.51
CA PRO A 38 7.64 -6.97 21.73
C PRO A 38 6.72 -5.80 22.09
N PHE A 39 6.19 -5.09 21.08
CA PHE A 39 5.23 -4.01 21.27
C PHE A 39 3.80 -4.48 21.00
N LEU A 40 2.88 -4.13 21.89
CA LEU A 40 1.44 -4.18 21.70
C LEU A 40 0.84 -2.85 22.17
N PRO A 41 -0.18 -2.31 21.47
CA PRO A 41 -0.76 -1.01 21.84
C PRO A 41 -1.50 -1.06 23.18
N GLY A 42 -1.55 0.08 23.86
CA GLY A 42 -2.35 0.25 25.08
C GLY A 42 -1.88 -0.59 26.25
N ALA A 43 -0.58 -0.58 26.56
CA ALA A 43 -0.01 -1.32 27.70
C ALA A 43 -0.80 -1.06 29.00
N GLY A 44 -1.33 -2.12 29.60
CA GLY A 44 -2.15 -2.06 30.80
C GLY A 44 -3.62 -1.69 30.59
N MET A 45 -4.05 -1.42 29.37
CA MET A 45 -5.46 -1.21 29.02
C MET A 45 -6.18 -2.54 28.81
N MET A 46 -7.49 -2.53 29.00
CA MET A 46 -8.37 -3.65 28.64
C MET A 46 -9.19 -3.26 27.41
N ALA A 47 -9.14 -4.06 26.33
CA ALA A 47 -9.91 -3.79 25.11
C ALA A 47 -11.42 -3.58 25.41
N SER A 48 -11.98 -4.28 26.40
CA SER A 48 -13.38 -4.15 26.79
C SER A 48 -13.77 -2.75 27.35
N MET A 49 -12.78 -1.95 27.73
CA MET A 49 -13.01 -0.58 28.25
C MET A 49 -12.99 0.48 27.14
N LEU A 50 -12.53 0.11 25.93
CA LEU A 50 -12.47 1.02 24.80
C LEU A 50 -13.76 0.97 23.99
N PRO A 51 -14.13 2.08 23.33
CA PRO A 51 -15.25 2.08 22.40
C PRO A 51 -14.92 1.18 21.20
N GLU A 52 -15.92 0.48 20.67
CA GLU A 52 -15.80 -0.21 19.38
C GLU A 52 -15.60 0.83 18.28
N ALA A 53 -14.66 0.59 17.38
CA ALA A 53 -14.42 1.46 16.26
C ALA A 53 -15.66 1.53 15.36
N ARG A 54 -16.01 2.76 14.95
CA ARG A 54 -17.07 2.99 13.96
C ARG A 54 -16.52 2.71 12.55
N PRO A 55 -17.38 2.33 11.60
CA PRO A 55 -17.00 2.32 10.17
C PRO A 55 -16.60 3.72 9.71
N ALA A 56 -15.80 3.79 8.63
CA ALA A 56 -15.49 5.04 7.96
C ALA A 56 -16.76 5.80 7.56
N GLU A 57 -16.77 7.10 7.81
CA GLU A 57 -17.81 8.03 7.39
C GLU A 57 -17.25 8.97 6.31
N VAL A 58 -18.10 9.33 5.34
CA VAL A 58 -17.71 10.33 4.33
C VAL A 58 -17.88 11.72 4.92
N VAL A 59 -16.83 12.54 4.82
CA VAL A 59 -16.82 13.94 5.23
C VAL A 59 -16.61 14.79 3.99
N GLU A 60 -17.68 15.48 3.53
CA GLU A 60 -17.61 16.43 2.42
C GLU A 60 -17.00 17.74 2.92
N MET A 61 -15.94 18.22 2.26
CA MET A 61 -15.18 19.40 2.66
C MET A 61 -15.15 20.42 1.52
N ALA A 62 -15.56 21.64 1.81
CA ALA A 62 -15.43 22.77 0.89
C ALA A 62 -14.08 23.50 1.10
N ASP A 63 -13.73 24.36 0.14
CA ASP A 63 -12.55 25.23 0.27
C ASP A 63 -12.62 26.11 1.51
N GLY A 64 -11.57 26.07 2.34
CA GLY A 64 -11.47 26.78 3.61
C GLY A 64 -12.11 26.07 4.82
N ASP A 65 -12.73 24.91 4.65
CA ASP A 65 -13.31 24.16 5.75
C ASP A 65 -12.23 23.61 6.69
N THR A 66 -12.63 23.38 7.95
CA THR A 66 -11.76 22.83 8.99
C THR A 66 -12.25 21.44 9.41
N LEU A 67 -11.33 20.49 9.48
CA LEU A 67 -11.53 19.15 10.00
C LEU A 67 -10.70 18.98 11.28
N ASP A 68 -11.33 18.58 12.37
CA ASP A 68 -10.62 18.08 13.55
C ASP A 68 -10.38 16.58 13.35
N LEU A 69 -9.11 16.17 13.36
CA LEU A 69 -8.66 14.79 13.19
C LEU A 69 -7.88 14.35 14.44
N GLU A 70 -8.28 13.24 15.02
CA GLU A 70 -7.70 12.74 16.27
C GLU A 70 -7.27 11.29 16.13
N ALA A 71 -6.01 10.97 16.44
CA ALA A 71 -5.56 9.60 16.57
C ALA A 71 -5.89 9.09 17.99
N THR A 72 -6.65 8.01 18.10
CA THR A 72 -7.13 7.48 19.38
C THR A 72 -7.05 5.97 19.45
N PHE A 73 -7.10 5.43 20.66
CA PHE A 73 -7.32 4.00 20.88
C PHE A 73 -8.77 3.63 20.57
N VAL A 74 -8.93 2.49 19.89
CA VAL A 74 -10.23 1.90 19.60
C VAL A 74 -10.20 0.40 19.90
N ARG A 75 -11.39 -0.19 20.11
CA ARG A 75 -11.56 -1.62 20.13
C ARG A 75 -11.97 -2.10 18.74
N ARG A 76 -11.35 -3.18 18.28
CA ARG A 76 -11.78 -3.93 17.09
C ARG A 76 -12.04 -5.38 17.48
N THR A 77 -13.05 -5.98 16.87
CA THR A 77 -13.38 -7.38 17.11
C THR A 77 -13.23 -8.17 15.82
N PHE A 78 -12.31 -9.14 15.81
CA PHE A 78 -12.09 -10.08 14.71
C PHE A 78 -12.20 -11.50 15.25
N ASN A 79 -12.94 -12.37 14.57
CA ASN A 79 -13.12 -13.78 14.98
C ASN A 79 -13.50 -13.92 16.46
N GLU A 80 -14.47 -13.10 16.92
CA GLU A 80 -14.98 -13.04 18.31
C GLU A 80 -13.96 -12.58 19.37
N LYS A 81 -12.75 -12.15 18.98
CA LYS A 81 -11.73 -11.60 19.87
C LYS A 81 -11.67 -10.09 19.74
N ALA A 82 -11.53 -9.42 20.89
CA ALA A 82 -11.39 -7.98 20.95
C ALA A 82 -9.90 -7.59 21.05
N PHE A 83 -9.49 -6.63 20.22
CA PHE A 83 -8.14 -6.10 20.15
C PHE A 83 -8.14 -4.61 20.45
N ILE A 84 -7.05 -4.12 21.04
CA ILE A 84 -6.76 -2.69 21.12
C ILE A 84 -6.05 -2.34 19.80
N MET A 85 -6.59 -1.34 19.11
CA MET A 85 -6.05 -0.82 17.87
C MET A 85 -6.11 0.71 17.90
N TYR A 86 -5.64 1.34 16.84
CA TYR A 86 -5.76 2.78 16.64
C TYR A 86 -6.87 3.10 15.65
N GLY A 87 -7.32 4.34 15.64
CA GLY A 87 -8.25 4.85 14.65
C GLY A 87 -8.28 6.35 14.63
N TYR A 88 -8.57 6.93 13.47
CA TYR A 88 -8.84 8.35 13.36
C TYR A 88 -10.30 8.64 13.70
N ASN A 89 -10.52 9.59 14.63
CA ASN A 89 -11.85 10.00 15.11
C ASN A 89 -12.72 8.82 15.61
N GLY A 90 -12.09 7.80 16.19
CA GLY A 90 -12.78 6.59 16.66
C GLY A 90 -13.34 5.71 15.53
N MET A 91 -12.87 5.87 14.30
CA MET A 91 -13.25 5.08 13.12
C MET A 91 -12.10 4.15 12.71
N TYR A 92 -12.46 3.05 12.07
CA TYR A 92 -11.53 2.09 11.45
C TYR A 92 -12.18 1.50 10.18
N PRO A 93 -11.71 1.83 8.97
CA PRO A 93 -10.75 2.91 8.65
C PRO A 93 -11.20 4.28 9.14
N GLY A 94 -10.29 5.25 9.10
CA GLY A 94 -10.57 6.65 9.41
C GLY A 94 -11.55 7.30 8.40
N PRO A 95 -11.92 8.58 8.59
CA PRO A 95 -12.84 9.30 7.71
C PRO A 95 -12.43 9.25 6.24
N ILE A 96 -13.40 9.17 5.33
CA ILE A 96 -13.21 9.39 3.90
C ILE A 96 -13.44 10.87 3.62
N ILE A 97 -12.38 11.61 3.35
CA ILE A 97 -12.44 13.03 3.05
C ILE A 97 -12.78 13.20 1.57
N LYS A 98 -13.87 13.91 1.25
CA LYS A 98 -14.19 14.31 -0.11
C LYS A 98 -14.03 15.80 -0.27
N ALA A 99 -13.31 16.22 -1.31
CA ALA A 99 -13.09 17.63 -1.62
C ALA A 99 -13.07 17.85 -3.12
N ASP A 100 -13.29 19.08 -3.54
CA ASP A 100 -13.15 19.47 -4.95
C ASP A 100 -11.68 19.76 -5.28
N GLN A 101 -11.27 19.46 -6.50
CA GLN A 101 -9.96 19.84 -7.01
C GLN A 101 -9.76 21.36 -6.90
N GLY A 102 -8.62 21.77 -6.39
CA GLY A 102 -8.25 23.16 -6.13
C GLY A 102 -8.63 23.67 -4.74
N ALA A 103 -9.43 22.92 -3.98
CA ALA A 103 -9.75 23.28 -2.59
C ALA A 103 -8.54 23.12 -1.66
N THR A 104 -8.53 23.92 -0.60
CA THR A 104 -7.59 23.79 0.52
C THR A 104 -8.41 23.68 1.81
N ILE A 105 -8.16 22.64 2.60
CA ILE A 105 -8.79 22.47 3.91
C ILE A 105 -7.77 22.62 5.03
N ILE A 106 -8.26 22.96 6.21
CA ILE A 106 -7.45 23.03 7.43
C ILE A 106 -7.71 21.76 8.25
N VAL A 107 -6.68 21.02 8.60
CA VAL A 107 -6.81 19.84 9.45
C VAL A 107 -6.09 20.11 10.78
N ASN A 108 -6.87 20.21 11.85
CA ASN A 108 -6.34 20.28 13.22
C ASN A 108 -6.15 18.84 13.71
N PHE A 109 -4.93 18.36 13.68
CA PHE A 109 -4.62 17.02 14.14
C PHE A 109 -4.22 17.02 15.61
N THR A 110 -4.74 16.04 16.39
CA THR A 110 -4.36 15.79 17.78
C THR A 110 -3.95 14.33 17.96
N ASN A 111 -2.81 14.12 18.60
CA ASN A 111 -2.29 12.79 18.91
C ASN A 111 -2.70 12.36 20.33
N ASN A 112 -3.60 11.37 20.46
CA ASN A 112 -3.99 10.76 21.74
C ASN A 112 -3.64 9.26 21.82
N ILE A 113 -2.54 8.86 21.17
CA ILE A 113 -1.94 7.53 21.34
C ILE A 113 -0.57 7.66 22.01
N GLU A 114 -0.06 6.58 22.60
CA GLU A 114 1.19 6.54 23.36
C GLU A 114 2.46 6.75 22.53
N MET A 115 2.35 6.65 21.19
CA MET A 115 3.48 6.83 20.28
C MET A 115 3.47 8.23 19.69
N PRO A 116 4.64 8.88 19.49
CA PRO A 116 4.72 10.05 18.64
C PRO A 116 4.26 9.69 17.22
N THR A 117 3.62 10.62 16.53
CA THR A 117 3.08 10.39 15.19
C THR A 117 3.13 11.65 14.32
N THR A 118 2.81 11.50 13.05
CA THR A 118 2.53 12.58 12.09
C THR A 118 1.41 12.13 11.17
N VAL A 119 0.92 13.00 10.30
CA VAL A 119 0.01 12.63 9.20
C VAL A 119 0.66 13.00 7.89
N HIS A 120 0.95 11.99 7.06
CA HIS A 120 1.34 12.17 5.68
C HIS A 120 0.10 12.09 4.77
N TRP A 121 0.03 13.00 3.81
CA TRP A 121 -1.06 13.14 2.83
C TRP A 121 -0.64 12.53 1.51
N HIS A 122 -0.67 11.22 1.45
CA HIS A 122 -0.07 10.41 0.41
C HIS A 122 -0.59 10.75 -1.00
N GLY A 123 0.36 11.08 -1.87
CA GLY A 123 0.12 11.38 -3.28
C GLY A 123 -0.25 12.84 -3.57
N LEU A 124 -0.53 13.66 -2.56
CA LEU A 124 -0.84 15.07 -2.77
C LEU A 124 0.42 15.88 -3.10
N ARG A 125 0.28 16.79 -4.05
CA ARG A 125 1.29 17.83 -4.37
C ARG A 125 0.97 19.11 -3.60
N LEU A 126 1.02 19.04 -2.28
CA LEU A 126 0.73 20.16 -1.37
C LEU A 126 2.00 20.95 -1.02
N ASP A 127 1.85 21.99 -0.20
CA ASP A 127 2.99 22.70 0.37
C ASP A 127 3.83 21.76 1.23
N ASN A 128 5.13 21.67 0.94
CA ASN A 128 6.07 20.74 1.59
C ASN A 128 6.06 20.81 3.12
N ARG A 129 5.77 21.99 3.71
CA ARG A 129 5.67 22.16 5.17
C ARG A 129 4.64 21.24 5.83
N PHE A 130 3.67 20.75 5.04
CA PHE A 130 2.55 19.93 5.51
C PHE A 130 2.62 18.47 5.04
N ASP A 131 3.76 18.03 4.47
CA ASP A 131 3.94 16.66 4.00
C ASP A 131 3.94 15.61 5.13
N GLY A 132 4.21 16.03 6.36
CA GLY A 132 4.09 15.17 7.55
C GLY A 132 5.29 14.26 7.80
N ILE A 133 6.47 14.57 7.26
CA ILE A 133 7.67 13.72 7.40
C ILE A 133 8.50 14.12 8.62
N PRO A 134 8.65 13.22 9.60
CA PRO A 134 9.43 13.48 10.81
C PRO A 134 10.88 13.82 10.51
N GLY A 135 11.35 14.94 11.08
CA GLY A 135 12.76 15.36 10.93
C GLY A 135 13.12 16.02 9.59
N LEU A 136 12.21 15.97 8.61
CA LEU A 136 12.38 16.64 7.32
C LEU A 136 11.46 17.87 7.20
N THR A 137 10.15 17.68 7.34
CA THR A 137 9.18 18.77 7.20
C THR A 137 8.59 19.25 8.53
N GLN A 138 8.60 18.41 9.55
CA GLN A 138 8.10 18.74 10.90
C GLN A 138 8.75 17.89 11.99
N ALA A 139 8.55 18.27 13.25
CA ALA A 139 8.83 17.41 14.39
C ALA A 139 7.70 16.38 14.57
N PRO A 140 7.99 15.19 15.12
CA PRO A 140 6.95 14.27 15.58
C PRO A 140 6.01 14.93 16.60
N ILE A 141 4.72 14.61 16.51
CA ILE A 141 3.68 15.11 17.40
C ILE A 141 3.57 14.13 18.58
N ALA A 142 3.97 14.54 19.78
CA ALA A 142 3.92 13.70 20.96
C ALA A 142 2.47 13.47 21.45
N GLU A 143 2.28 12.49 22.34
CA GLU A 143 0.99 12.24 22.99
C GLU A 143 0.44 13.52 23.64
N GLY A 144 -0.81 13.86 23.36
CA GLY A 144 -1.51 15.05 23.84
C GLY A 144 -1.17 16.35 23.09
N GLU A 145 -0.25 16.31 22.11
CA GLU A 145 0.08 17.46 21.28
C GLU A 145 -0.76 17.51 19.99
N SER A 146 -0.74 18.67 19.34
CA SER A 146 -1.50 18.94 18.13
C SER A 146 -0.64 19.63 17.08
N PHE A 147 -1.02 19.45 15.79
CA PHE A 147 -0.43 20.14 14.66
C PHE A 147 -1.54 20.52 13.67
N THR A 148 -1.42 21.66 13.02
CA THR A 148 -2.39 22.11 12.00
C THR A 148 -1.78 21.99 10.62
N TYR A 149 -2.43 21.22 9.74
CA TYR A 149 -2.07 21.06 8.34
C TYR A 149 -2.96 21.92 7.45
N GLU A 150 -2.38 22.51 6.41
CA GLU A 150 -3.11 23.07 5.26
C GLU A 150 -3.02 22.07 4.11
N VAL A 151 -4.12 21.40 3.82
CA VAL A 151 -4.16 20.31 2.83
C VAL A 151 -4.77 20.82 1.54
N HIS A 152 -3.93 21.01 0.53
CA HIS A 152 -4.34 21.48 -0.79
C HIS A 152 -4.52 20.33 -1.78
N PHE A 153 -5.66 20.27 -2.45
CA PHE A 153 -6.04 19.24 -3.41
C PHE A 153 -5.79 19.68 -4.86
N LYS A 154 -4.54 19.64 -5.30
CA LYS A 154 -4.13 20.15 -6.61
C LYS A 154 -4.71 19.35 -7.78
N ASP A 155 -4.75 18.03 -7.69
CA ASP A 155 -5.16 17.13 -8.76
C ASP A 155 -6.38 16.30 -8.34
N ALA A 156 -7.28 15.99 -9.29
CA ALA A 156 -8.38 15.06 -9.06
C ALA A 156 -7.86 13.63 -9.06
N GLY A 157 -8.34 12.80 -8.12
CA GLY A 157 -7.88 11.42 -7.99
C GLY A 157 -8.29 10.77 -6.69
N VAL A 158 -7.69 9.60 -6.43
CA VAL A 158 -7.86 8.84 -5.19
C VAL A 158 -6.58 8.90 -4.39
N TYR A 159 -6.68 9.39 -3.18
CA TYR A 159 -5.57 9.59 -2.25
C TYR A 159 -5.87 8.94 -0.92
N TRP A 160 -4.88 8.90 -0.03
CA TRP A 160 -5.08 8.43 1.32
C TRP A 160 -4.15 9.17 2.28
N TYR A 161 -4.34 9.00 3.58
CA TYR A 161 -3.50 9.60 4.61
C TYR A 161 -3.19 8.58 5.69
N HIS A 162 -1.96 8.64 6.19
CA HIS A 162 -1.41 7.69 7.17
C HIS A 162 -0.27 8.34 7.97
N PRO A 163 0.17 7.75 9.10
CA PRO A 163 1.37 8.23 9.80
C PRO A 163 2.62 7.98 8.96
N HIS A 164 3.64 8.83 9.15
CA HIS A 164 4.97 8.60 8.59
C HIS A 164 6.01 8.40 9.70
N MET A 165 5.63 7.70 10.75
CA MET A 165 6.48 7.34 11.88
C MET A 165 6.09 5.98 12.40
N ARG A 166 7.04 5.03 12.40
CA ARG A 166 6.76 3.62 12.71
C ARG A 166 5.50 3.16 11.97
N GLU A 167 5.55 3.32 10.65
CA GLU A 167 4.45 2.91 9.76
C GLU A 167 4.15 1.42 9.93
N ASP A 168 5.19 0.62 10.12
CA ASP A 168 5.11 -0.81 10.40
C ASP A 168 4.17 -1.15 11.58
N ILE A 169 3.99 -0.23 12.53
CA ILE A 169 3.11 -0.38 13.69
C ILE A 169 1.83 0.43 13.53
N GLN A 170 1.96 1.73 13.26
CA GLN A 170 0.85 2.65 13.38
C GLN A 170 -0.16 2.49 12.24
N GLN A 171 0.30 2.23 11.02
CA GLN A 171 -0.53 1.93 9.87
C GLN A 171 -1.22 0.57 10.05
N ASP A 172 -0.47 -0.50 10.39
CA ASP A 172 -1.01 -1.85 10.66
C ASP A 172 -2.05 -1.84 11.80
N LEU A 173 -1.93 -0.90 12.74
CA LEU A 173 -2.92 -0.70 13.82
C LEU A 173 -4.15 0.10 13.41
N GLY A 174 -4.19 0.70 12.20
CA GLY A 174 -5.39 1.29 11.63
C GLY A 174 -5.39 2.82 11.49
N LEU A 175 -4.23 3.48 11.61
CA LEU A 175 -4.15 4.91 11.34
C LEU A 175 -4.05 5.18 9.83
N TYR A 176 -5.17 5.04 9.14
CA TYR A 176 -5.28 5.41 7.73
C TYR A 176 -6.72 5.80 7.37
N GLY A 177 -6.85 6.59 6.31
CA GLY A 177 -8.13 6.96 5.73
C GLY A 177 -7.96 7.45 4.29
N ASN A 178 -9.05 7.51 3.52
CA ASN A 178 -9.00 7.90 2.11
C ASN A 178 -9.38 9.36 1.90
N MET A 179 -8.87 9.91 0.78
CA MET A 179 -9.28 11.20 0.24
C MET A 179 -9.72 11.01 -1.22
N LEU A 180 -10.90 11.48 -1.54
CA LEU A 180 -11.46 11.45 -2.90
C LEU A 180 -11.57 12.88 -3.41
N VAL A 181 -10.78 13.23 -4.41
CA VAL A 181 -10.72 14.59 -4.97
C VAL A 181 -11.47 14.61 -6.28
N LYS A 182 -12.59 15.35 -6.29
CA LYS A 182 -13.49 15.45 -7.43
C LYS A 182 -12.98 16.48 -8.43
N SER A 183 -12.96 16.12 -9.71
CA SER A 183 -12.69 17.05 -10.81
C SER A 183 -13.85 18.03 -10.99
N PRO A 184 -13.60 19.29 -11.39
CA PRO A 184 -14.63 20.23 -11.83
C PRO A 184 -15.26 19.84 -13.19
N ASP A 185 -14.63 18.93 -13.94
CA ASP A 185 -15.17 18.37 -15.18
C ASP A 185 -16.25 17.35 -14.85
N GLU A 186 -17.52 17.65 -15.15
CA GLU A 186 -18.66 16.76 -14.91
C GLU A 186 -18.55 15.45 -15.72
N ASP A 187 -17.85 15.49 -16.87
CA ASP A 187 -17.59 14.34 -17.72
C ASP A 187 -16.26 13.63 -17.38
N TYR A 188 -15.68 13.90 -16.21
CA TYR A 188 -14.40 13.30 -15.82
C TYR A 188 -14.43 11.77 -15.89
N TYR A 189 -15.48 11.15 -15.37
CA TYR A 189 -15.75 9.71 -15.50
C TYR A 189 -17.05 9.47 -16.25
N SER A 190 -17.23 8.25 -16.79
CA SER A 190 -18.51 7.79 -17.33
C SER A 190 -19.58 7.74 -16.23
N PRO A 191 -20.88 7.90 -16.56
CA PRO A 191 -21.91 7.74 -15.56
C PRO A 191 -21.95 6.30 -15.02
N VAL A 192 -22.22 6.17 -13.72
CA VAL A 192 -22.39 4.91 -13.01
C VAL A 192 -23.60 4.99 -12.09
N HIS A 193 -24.18 3.86 -11.70
CA HIS A 193 -25.29 3.85 -10.76
C HIS A 193 -24.80 4.08 -9.32
N ARG A 194 -23.56 3.69 -9.03
CA ARG A 194 -23.01 3.73 -7.68
C ARG A 194 -21.49 3.89 -7.69
N GLU A 195 -20.99 4.56 -6.67
CA GLU A 195 -19.55 4.61 -6.33
C GLU A 195 -19.33 3.91 -4.99
N GLU A 196 -18.34 3.02 -4.93
CA GLU A 196 -17.92 2.31 -3.75
C GLU A 196 -16.42 2.56 -3.50
N THR A 197 -16.04 2.76 -2.24
CA THR A 197 -14.63 2.86 -1.85
C THR A 197 -14.23 1.59 -1.12
N LEU A 198 -13.22 0.89 -1.62
CA LEU A 198 -12.69 -0.33 -1.02
C LEU A 198 -11.27 -0.07 -0.53
N ILE A 199 -11.09 -0.08 0.77
CA ILE A 199 -9.79 0.01 1.45
C ILE A 199 -9.40 -1.42 1.81
N LEU A 200 -8.30 -1.88 1.20
CA LEU A 200 -7.77 -3.24 1.35
C LEU A 200 -6.67 -3.23 2.40
N ASP A 201 -6.75 -4.16 3.33
CA ASP A 201 -5.82 -4.27 4.44
C ASP A 201 -5.69 -5.73 4.88
N ASP A 202 -4.74 -6.02 5.77
CA ASP A 202 -4.66 -7.28 6.48
C ASP A 202 -4.03 -7.09 7.87
N ILE A 203 -4.33 -8.01 8.78
CA ILE A 203 -3.77 -8.02 10.13
C ILE A 203 -3.23 -9.39 10.48
N LEU A 204 -2.20 -9.43 11.33
CA LEU A 204 -1.55 -10.66 11.77
C LEU A 204 -1.95 -11.01 13.21
N ILE A 205 -2.73 -12.08 13.34
CA ILE A 205 -3.22 -12.57 14.64
C ILE A 205 -2.97 -14.07 14.79
N ASP A 206 -2.96 -14.55 16.02
CA ASP A 206 -2.91 -15.97 16.33
C ASP A 206 -4.00 -16.38 17.33
N GLN A 207 -3.90 -17.60 17.87
CA GLN A 207 -4.87 -18.12 18.85
C GLN A 207 -4.86 -17.33 20.17
N THR A 208 -3.75 -16.69 20.50
CA THR A 208 -3.58 -15.94 21.76
C THR A 208 -3.99 -14.48 21.62
N GLY A 209 -3.88 -13.93 20.41
CA GLY A 209 -4.18 -12.52 20.17
C GLY A 209 -3.48 -11.97 18.94
N MET A 210 -3.22 -10.67 18.94
CA MET A 210 -2.40 -10.02 17.93
C MET A 210 -0.93 -10.40 18.16
N ILE A 211 -0.23 -10.78 17.10
CA ILE A 211 1.21 -11.03 17.18
C ILE A 211 1.91 -9.69 17.37
N ALA A 212 2.65 -9.57 18.48
CA ALA A 212 3.33 -8.33 18.82
C ALA A 212 4.38 -7.94 17.77
N TRP A 213 4.46 -6.63 17.47
CA TRP A 213 5.56 -6.09 16.65
C TRP A 213 6.88 -6.31 17.39
N GLY A 214 7.92 -6.70 16.67
CA GLY A 214 9.21 -7.08 17.24
C GLY A 214 9.34 -8.56 17.58
N SER A 215 8.26 -9.31 17.74
CA SER A 215 8.33 -10.76 18.03
C SER A 215 9.03 -11.56 16.92
N ASN A 216 8.86 -11.14 15.66
CA ASN A 216 9.45 -11.76 14.48
C ASN A 216 10.24 -10.71 13.67
N ALA A 217 10.96 -9.85 14.36
CA ALA A 217 11.55 -8.64 13.78
C ALA A 217 12.42 -8.94 12.56
N ALA A 218 13.25 -9.97 12.59
CA ALA A 218 14.13 -10.30 11.48
C ALA A 218 13.37 -10.78 10.23
N THR A 219 12.36 -11.62 10.40
CA THR A 219 11.51 -12.06 9.30
C THR A 219 10.72 -10.90 8.73
N HIS A 220 10.10 -10.07 9.58
CA HIS A 220 9.31 -8.94 9.12
C HIS A 220 10.18 -7.88 8.44
N ALA A 221 11.36 -7.56 8.97
CA ALA A 221 12.29 -6.64 8.31
C ALA A 221 12.73 -7.14 6.93
N LEU A 222 12.83 -8.45 6.72
CA LEU A 222 13.24 -9.03 5.44
C LEU A 222 12.07 -9.20 4.46
N MET A 223 10.96 -9.77 4.90
CA MET A 223 9.84 -10.14 4.02
C MET A 223 8.66 -9.16 4.10
N GLY A 224 8.60 -8.32 5.12
CA GLY A 224 7.41 -7.58 5.49
C GLY A 224 6.49 -8.36 6.45
N ARG A 225 5.52 -7.66 7.04
CA ARG A 225 4.54 -8.24 7.95
C ARG A 225 3.24 -8.53 7.19
N PHE A 226 3.08 -9.77 6.74
CA PHE A 226 1.86 -10.23 6.08
C PHE A 226 0.80 -10.65 7.09
N GLY A 227 -0.37 -10.04 7.05
CA GLY A 227 -1.51 -10.44 7.85
C GLY A 227 -2.12 -11.76 7.38
N ASN A 228 -2.70 -12.51 8.31
CA ASN A 228 -3.45 -13.73 8.00
C ASN A 228 -4.98 -13.53 8.00
N VAL A 229 -5.45 -12.34 8.35
CA VAL A 229 -6.84 -11.92 8.26
C VAL A 229 -6.93 -10.73 7.30
N LYS A 230 -7.54 -10.94 6.13
CA LYS A 230 -7.73 -9.90 5.12
C LYS A 230 -8.96 -9.08 5.44
N LEU A 231 -8.87 -7.79 5.18
CA LEU A 231 -9.92 -6.82 5.49
C LEU A 231 -10.31 -6.01 4.25
N VAL A 232 -11.58 -5.75 4.08
CA VAL A 232 -12.12 -4.74 3.16
C VAL A 232 -12.91 -3.73 3.99
N ASN A 233 -12.53 -2.47 3.94
CA ASN A 233 -13.12 -1.42 4.78
C ASN A 233 -13.12 -1.79 6.28
N GLY A 234 -12.03 -2.41 6.73
CA GLY A 234 -11.87 -2.87 8.11
C GLY A 234 -12.74 -4.07 8.50
N ARG A 235 -13.31 -4.80 7.56
CA ARG A 235 -14.22 -5.94 7.81
C ARG A 235 -13.73 -7.20 7.15
N THR A 236 -13.96 -8.34 7.79
CA THR A 236 -13.67 -9.68 7.26
C THR A 236 -14.81 -10.26 6.43
N ASP A 237 -15.99 -9.61 6.46
CA ASP A 237 -17.26 -10.08 5.87
C ASP A 237 -17.85 -9.04 4.91
N TYR A 238 -17.03 -8.39 4.09
CA TYR A 238 -17.53 -7.38 3.17
C TYR A 238 -18.66 -7.93 2.28
N ARG A 239 -19.78 -7.18 2.23
CA ARG A 239 -20.95 -7.54 1.42
C ARG A 239 -21.54 -6.31 0.75
N LEU A 240 -21.77 -6.45 -0.55
CA LEU A 240 -22.41 -5.44 -1.37
C LEU A 240 -23.67 -6.05 -2.01
N LYS A 241 -24.78 -5.32 -2.00
CA LYS A 241 -26.01 -5.71 -2.69
C LYS A 241 -26.26 -4.76 -3.84
N LEU A 242 -26.53 -5.32 -5.00
CA LEU A 242 -26.71 -4.61 -6.26
C LEU A 242 -28.00 -5.08 -6.95
N GLU A 243 -28.54 -4.23 -7.82
CA GLU A 243 -29.55 -4.60 -8.79
C GLU A 243 -28.92 -5.18 -10.05
N GLN A 244 -29.67 -5.96 -10.81
CA GLN A 244 -29.21 -6.52 -12.08
C GLN A 244 -28.97 -5.39 -13.10
N GLY A 245 -27.81 -5.38 -13.72
CA GLY A 245 -27.39 -4.38 -14.69
C GLY A 245 -26.69 -3.17 -14.08
N GLU A 246 -26.54 -3.13 -12.76
CA GLU A 246 -25.80 -2.05 -12.08
C GLU A 246 -24.37 -1.94 -12.58
N VAL A 247 -23.95 -0.73 -12.90
CA VAL A 247 -22.56 -0.34 -13.17
C VAL A 247 -22.05 0.34 -11.91
N VAL A 248 -20.97 -0.21 -11.34
CA VAL A 248 -20.36 0.29 -10.10
C VAL A 248 -18.94 0.75 -10.37
N ARG A 249 -18.61 1.96 -9.90
CA ARG A 249 -17.23 2.46 -9.85
C ARG A 249 -16.64 2.17 -8.49
N PHE A 250 -15.54 1.42 -8.46
CA PHE A 250 -14.81 1.11 -7.25
C PHE A 250 -13.54 1.95 -7.19
N ASN A 251 -13.42 2.75 -6.14
CA ASN A 251 -12.21 3.44 -5.74
C ASN A 251 -11.42 2.49 -4.82
N LEU A 252 -10.33 1.94 -5.31
CA LEU A 252 -9.52 0.93 -4.61
C LEU A 252 -8.29 1.58 -4.01
N THR A 253 -7.99 1.26 -2.74
CA THR A 253 -6.75 1.67 -2.06
C THR A 253 -6.19 0.49 -1.29
N ASN A 254 -4.92 0.17 -1.48
CA ASN A 254 -4.23 -0.83 -0.67
C ASN A 254 -3.45 -0.14 0.44
N VAL A 255 -3.84 -0.36 1.69
CA VAL A 255 -3.21 0.21 2.88
C VAL A 255 -2.47 -0.85 3.72
N ALA A 256 -2.40 -2.10 3.25
CA ALA A 256 -1.63 -3.13 3.95
C ALA A 256 -0.14 -2.81 3.96
N ASN A 257 0.55 -3.16 5.03
CA ASN A 257 1.98 -2.90 5.18
C ASN A 257 2.82 -3.52 4.07
N SER A 258 2.51 -4.75 3.65
CA SER A 258 3.38 -5.52 2.76
C SER A 258 2.66 -6.21 1.61
N ARG A 259 1.37 -6.50 1.77
CA ARG A 259 0.64 -7.35 0.82
C ARG A 259 0.27 -6.64 -0.47
N THR A 260 0.73 -7.18 -1.59
CA THR A 260 0.15 -6.87 -2.90
C THR A 260 -1.09 -7.73 -3.11
N PHE A 261 -2.26 -7.10 -3.22
CA PHE A 261 -3.47 -7.82 -3.62
C PHE A 261 -3.53 -7.95 -5.14
N ASN A 262 -4.18 -9.01 -5.60
CA ASN A 262 -4.56 -9.18 -7.00
C ASN A 262 -6.07 -9.45 -7.08
N LEU A 263 -6.83 -8.37 -7.24
CA LEU A 263 -8.28 -8.41 -7.15
C LEU A 263 -8.92 -8.99 -8.40
N VAL A 264 -9.88 -9.88 -8.18
CA VAL A 264 -10.74 -10.44 -9.23
C VAL A 264 -12.19 -10.28 -8.80
N PHE A 265 -13.02 -9.72 -9.67
CA PHE A 265 -14.48 -9.68 -9.54
C PHE A 265 -15.05 -10.86 -10.33
N ASP A 266 -15.25 -11.98 -9.67
CA ASP A 266 -15.55 -13.25 -10.33
C ASP A 266 -16.76 -13.15 -11.26
N GLY A 267 -16.53 -13.39 -12.56
CA GLY A 267 -17.56 -13.39 -13.59
C GLY A 267 -18.11 -12.03 -14.02
N ALA A 268 -17.67 -10.91 -13.43
CA ALA A 268 -18.04 -9.57 -13.86
C ALA A 268 -17.00 -8.98 -14.83
N PRO A 269 -17.38 -8.34 -15.94
CA PRO A 269 -16.46 -7.56 -16.75
C PRO A 269 -16.02 -6.31 -15.97
N ILE A 270 -14.71 -6.05 -15.99
CA ILE A 270 -14.13 -4.87 -15.33
C ILE A 270 -13.23 -4.10 -16.28
N LYS A 271 -13.24 -2.79 -16.19
CA LYS A 271 -12.29 -1.91 -16.88
C LYS A 271 -11.59 -1.00 -15.89
N VAL A 272 -10.31 -0.74 -16.13
CA VAL A 272 -9.54 0.26 -15.40
C VAL A 272 -9.72 1.61 -16.05
N VAL A 273 -9.99 2.65 -15.24
CA VAL A 273 -10.28 4.00 -15.72
C VAL A 273 -9.29 5.04 -15.17
N ALA A 274 -8.77 4.85 -13.96
CA ALA A 274 -7.80 5.74 -13.34
C ALA A 274 -6.87 5.00 -12.37
N SER A 275 -5.77 5.65 -12.02
CA SER A 275 -4.87 5.23 -10.94
C SER A 275 -4.29 6.46 -10.27
N ASP A 276 -4.04 6.39 -8.98
CA ASP A 276 -3.39 7.43 -8.16
C ASP A 276 -3.91 8.86 -8.47
N VAL A 277 -3.17 9.62 -9.28
CA VAL A 277 -3.37 11.05 -9.48
C VAL A 277 -4.04 11.43 -10.82
N SER A 278 -4.43 10.47 -11.65
CA SER A 278 -5.12 10.78 -12.91
C SER A 278 -5.90 9.62 -13.51
N ARG A 279 -6.67 9.93 -14.56
CA ARG A 279 -7.20 8.91 -15.48
C ARG A 279 -6.08 8.36 -16.36
N TYR A 280 -6.28 7.15 -16.89
CA TYR A 280 -5.45 6.62 -17.98
C TYR A 280 -5.65 7.41 -19.27
N GLU A 281 -4.66 7.43 -20.18
CA GLU A 281 -4.82 7.95 -21.53
C GLU A 281 -6.03 7.33 -22.22
N ARG A 282 -6.28 6.05 -21.97
CA ARG A 282 -7.42 5.28 -22.48
C ARG A 282 -7.88 4.25 -21.45
N GLU A 283 -9.18 4.11 -21.27
CA GLU A 283 -9.76 3.03 -20.49
C GLU A 283 -9.43 1.66 -21.10
N ALA A 284 -9.28 0.63 -20.29
CA ALA A 284 -8.91 -0.70 -20.76
C ALA A 284 -9.64 -1.81 -19.98
N TRP A 285 -10.08 -2.82 -20.70
CA TRP A 285 -10.59 -4.06 -20.08
C TRP A 285 -9.45 -4.81 -19.40
N VAL A 286 -9.72 -5.29 -18.19
CA VAL A 286 -8.78 -6.09 -17.41
C VAL A 286 -9.49 -7.30 -16.81
N SER A 287 -8.73 -8.36 -16.54
CA SER A 287 -9.28 -9.56 -15.87
C SER A 287 -9.06 -9.52 -14.35
N ASN A 288 -8.11 -8.75 -13.90
CA ASN A 288 -7.68 -8.63 -12.51
C ASN A 288 -6.99 -7.29 -12.30
N VAL A 289 -6.86 -6.89 -11.05
CA VAL A 289 -6.21 -5.62 -10.65
C VAL A 289 -5.14 -5.93 -9.61
N PRO A 290 -3.86 -6.09 -10.03
CA PRO A 290 -2.76 -6.09 -9.07
C PRO A 290 -2.66 -4.70 -8.44
N ILE A 291 -2.65 -4.64 -7.12
CA ILE A 291 -2.57 -3.40 -6.35
C ILE A 291 -1.59 -3.57 -5.20
N ALA A 292 -0.40 -3.00 -5.35
CA ALA A 292 0.66 -3.04 -4.34
C ALA A 292 0.34 -2.08 -3.18
N PRO A 293 1.02 -2.21 -2.02
CA PRO A 293 0.90 -1.24 -0.93
C PRO A 293 1.00 0.19 -1.43
N ALA A 294 0.10 1.05 -0.96
CA ALA A 294 -0.06 2.45 -1.32
C ALA A 294 -0.57 2.77 -2.74
N GLU A 295 -0.66 1.81 -3.65
CA GLU A 295 -1.29 2.05 -4.95
C GLU A 295 -2.80 2.25 -4.80
N ARG A 296 -3.37 3.07 -5.71
CA ARG A 296 -4.81 3.26 -5.84
C ARG A 296 -5.21 3.05 -7.28
N TYR A 297 -6.39 2.46 -7.48
CA TYR A 297 -7.00 2.28 -8.80
C TYR A 297 -8.47 2.65 -8.77
N VAL A 298 -8.97 3.14 -9.89
CA VAL A 298 -10.40 3.28 -10.12
C VAL A 298 -10.80 2.30 -11.22
N VAL A 299 -11.73 1.43 -10.89
CA VAL A 299 -12.25 0.44 -11.83
C VAL A 299 -13.77 0.55 -11.93
N GLU A 300 -14.31 0.24 -13.10
CA GLU A 300 -15.75 0.10 -13.29
C GLU A 300 -16.09 -1.35 -13.60
N ALA A 301 -17.10 -1.88 -12.92
CA ALA A 301 -17.61 -3.23 -13.10
C ALA A 301 -19.10 -3.21 -13.37
N LYS A 302 -19.60 -4.17 -14.17
CA LYS A 302 -21.03 -4.33 -14.47
C LYS A 302 -21.51 -5.72 -14.09
N PHE A 303 -22.69 -5.80 -13.49
CA PHE A 303 -23.25 -7.02 -12.95
C PHE A 303 -24.58 -7.36 -13.66
N ASP A 304 -24.49 -8.09 -14.78
CA ASP A 304 -25.60 -8.33 -15.70
C ASP A 304 -26.57 -9.44 -15.28
N LYS A 305 -26.21 -10.27 -14.32
CA LYS A 305 -27.02 -11.45 -13.95
C LYS A 305 -27.22 -11.50 -12.45
N PRO A 306 -28.44 -11.85 -12.00
CA PRO A 306 -28.66 -12.17 -10.59
C PRO A 306 -27.77 -13.31 -10.12
N GLY A 307 -27.34 -13.25 -8.87
CA GLY A 307 -26.52 -14.29 -8.29
C GLY A 307 -25.48 -13.74 -7.29
N VAL A 308 -24.55 -14.60 -6.93
CA VAL A 308 -23.49 -14.27 -5.98
C VAL A 308 -22.16 -14.24 -6.73
N TYR A 309 -21.49 -13.11 -6.64
CA TYR A 309 -20.16 -12.88 -7.19
C TYR A 309 -19.16 -12.78 -6.05
N ALA A 310 -18.02 -13.44 -6.16
CA ALA A 310 -16.95 -13.32 -5.20
C ALA A 310 -15.99 -12.19 -5.60
N LEU A 311 -15.66 -11.32 -4.64
CA LEU A 311 -14.48 -10.47 -4.72
C LEU A 311 -13.33 -11.27 -4.11
N THR A 312 -12.32 -11.61 -4.90
CA THR A 312 -11.21 -12.46 -4.46
C THR A 312 -9.86 -11.79 -4.60
N ASN A 313 -8.91 -12.21 -3.76
CA ASN A 313 -7.49 -12.03 -3.95
C ASN A 313 -6.92 -13.32 -4.51
N THR A 314 -6.38 -13.28 -5.73
CA THR A 314 -5.83 -14.47 -6.42
C THR A 314 -4.35 -14.26 -6.69
N ILE A 315 -3.50 -14.94 -5.95
CA ILE A 315 -2.05 -14.77 -5.96
C ILE A 315 -1.32 -16.09 -6.14
N GLN A 316 -0.03 -15.99 -6.36
CA GLN A 316 0.91 -17.09 -6.22
C GLN A 316 1.59 -16.99 -4.84
N ALA A 317 1.48 -18.03 -4.03
CA ALA A 317 2.16 -18.12 -2.76
C ALA A 317 3.41 -19.00 -2.86
N ILE A 318 4.34 -18.80 -1.92
CA ILE A 318 5.57 -19.59 -1.83
C ILE A 318 5.71 -20.20 -0.44
N ASP A 319 6.03 -21.50 -0.40
CA ASP A 319 6.47 -22.20 0.80
C ASP A 319 8.01 -22.25 0.78
N HIS A 320 8.65 -21.41 1.58
CA HIS A 320 10.11 -21.33 1.65
C HIS A 320 10.78 -22.62 2.12
N PHE A 321 10.13 -23.37 3.02
CA PHE A 321 10.71 -24.64 3.51
C PHE A 321 10.75 -25.71 2.44
N ARG A 322 9.77 -25.69 1.52
CA ARG A 322 9.68 -26.67 0.44
C ARG A 322 10.22 -26.15 -0.88
N GLY A 323 10.39 -24.82 -1.01
CA GLY A 323 10.73 -24.18 -2.25
C GLY A 323 9.66 -24.36 -3.34
N GLU A 324 8.38 -24.46 -2.93
CA GLU A 324 7.26 -24.73 -3.82
C GLU A 324 6.36 -23.52 -3.97
N PHE A 325 6.01 -23.17 -5.23
CA PHE A 325 4.98 -22.19 -5.53
C PHE A 325 3.62 -22.88 -5.66
N TYR A 326 2.58 -22.24 -5.15
CA TYR A 326 1.20 -22.72 -5.26
C TYR A 326 0.21 -21.57 -5.47
N PRO A 327 -0.89 -21.78 -6.23
CA PRO A 327 -1.93 -20.79 -6.36
C PRO A 327 -2.72 -20.69 -5.05
N HIS A 328 -2.98 -19.45 -4.62
CA HIS A 328 -3.78 -19.16 -3.44
C HIS A 328 -4.90 -18.17 -3.77
N VAL A 329 -6.08 -18.42 -3.25
CA VAL A 329 -7.29 -17.61 -3.48
C VAL A 329 -7.99 -17.35 -2.16
N ASP A 330 -8.04 -16.07 -1.77
CA ASP A 330 -8.84 -15.62 -0.63
C ASP A 330 -10.13 -14.98 -1.11
N THR A 331 -11.26 -15.27 -0.47
CA THR A 331 -12.49 -14.52 -0.67
C THR A 331 -12.49 -13.31 0.26
N LEU A 332 -12.40 -12.12 -0.32
CA LEU A 332 -12.39 -10.84 0.40
C LEU A 332 -13.80 -10.33 0.69
N GLY A 333 -14.75 -10.69 -0.16
CA GLY A 333 -16.12 -10.21 -0.03
C GLY A 333 -17.08 -10.87 -0.99
N ILE A 334 -18.36 -10.60 -0.78
CA ILE A 334 -19.47 -11.11 -1.57
C ILE A 334 -20.29 -9.95 -2.14
N ILE A 335 -20.55 -10.01 -3.45
CA ILE A 335 -21.44 -9.09 -4.15
C ILE A 335 -22.68 -9.89 -4.54
N GLU A 336 -23.81 -9.57 -3.91
CA GLU A 336 -25.12 -10.19 -4.17
C GLU A 336 -25.90 -9.32 -5.16
N VAL A 337 -26.13 -9.85 -6.35
CA VAL A 337 -26.93 -9.20 -7.39
C VAL A 337 -28.34 -9.74 -7.32
N LEU A 338 -29.31 -8.87 -7.09
CA LEU A 338 -30.72 -9.18 -6.93
C LEU A 338 -31.42 -9.42 -8.28
N ASP A 339 -32.64 -9.91 -8.26
CA ASP A 339 -33.48 -10.09 -9.47
C ASP A 339 -34.04 -8.76 -9.99
N GLU A 340 -34.06 -7.71 -9.16
CA GLU A 340 -34.49 -6.38 -9.53
C GLU A 340 -33.52 -5.83 -10.57
N VAL A 341 -34.06 -5.22 -11.64
CA VAL A 341 -33.29 -4.63 -12.73
C VAL A 341 -33.20 -3.11 -12.55
N VAL A 342 -32.07 -2.53 -12.78
CA VAL A 342 -31.89 -1.06 -12.76
C VAL A 342 -32.86 -0.34 -13.68
N ASP A 343 -33.34 0.84 -13.28
CA ASP A 343 -34.27 1.65 -14.07
C ASP A 343 -33.58 2.26 -15.31
N GLU A 344 -32.30 2.62 -15.20
CA GLU A 344 -31.50 3.21 -16.27
C GLU A 344 -30.49 2.21 -16.82
N ASP A 345 -30.43 2.04 -18.14
CA ASP A 345 -29.43 1.19 -18.79
C ASP A 345 -28.17 1.98 -19.18
N LEU A 346 -27.08 1.80 -18.45
CA LEU A 346 -25.79 2.41 -18.72
C LEU A 346 -24.85 1.51 -19.54
N SER A 347 -25.35 0.45 -20.19
CA SER A 347 -24.56 -0.51 -20.93
C SER A 347 -23.72 0.10 -22.04
N ASP A 348 -24.30 1.04 -22.80
CA ASP A 348 -23.58 1.70 -23.91
C ASP A 348 -22.41 2.52 -23.39
N SER A 349 -22.60 3.26 -22.31
CA SER A 349 -21.56 4.05 -21.65
C SER A 349 -20.47 3.15 -21.03
N PHE A 350 -20.87 2.06 -20.35
CA PHE A 350 -19.94 1.13 -19.76
C PHE A 350 -19.07 0.40 -20.81
N ASN A 351 -19.68 0.00 -21.93
CA ASN A 351 -18.96 -0.73 -23.01
C ASN A 351 -18.01 0.16 -23.81
N LEU A 352 -18.17 1.49 -23.72
CA LEU A 352 -17.25 2.42 -24.35
C LEU A 352 -15.93 2.50 -23.58
N LEU A 353 -14.81 2.25 -24.25
CA LEU A 353 -13.48 2.57 -23.73
C LEU A 353 -13.13 3.99 -24.13
N ARG A 354 -13.19 4.92 -23.18
CA ARG A 354 -12.96 6.35 -23.42
C ARG A 354 -11.48 6.63 -23.69
N GLU A 355 -11.25 7.52 -24.66
CA GLU A 355 -9.97 8.20 -24.88
C GLU A 355 -9.99 9.51 -24.06
N ASN A 356 -9.03 9.68 -23.16
CA ASN A 356 -8.94 10.85 -22.30
C ASN A 356 -8.00 11.89 -22.92
N VAL A 357 -8.51 12.68 -23.86
CA VAL A 357 -7.72 13.62 -24.67
C VAL A 357 -6.93 14.60 -23.81
N ALA A 358 -7.51 15.15 -22.75
CA ALA A 358 -6.80 16.06 -21.85
C ALA A 358 -5.59 15.40 -21.16
N VAL A 359 -5.69 14.12 -20.80
CA VAL A 359 -4.57 13.36 -20.23
C VAL A 359 -3.52 13.07 -21.29
N GLN A 360 -3.94 12.70 -22.50
CA GLN A 360 -3.03 12.49 -23.63
C GLN A 360 -2.25 13.77 -23.98
N GLU A 361 -2.90 14.93 -23.98
CA GLU A 361 -2.25 16.22 -24.22
C GLU A 361 -1.27 16.60 -23.11
N ASP A 362 -1.63 16.39 -21.84
CA ASP A 362 -0.74 16.61 -20.68
C ASP A 362 0.51 15.71 -20.78
N ILE A 363 0.32 14.42 -21.02
CA ILE A 363 1.42 13.44 -21.17
C ILE A 363 2.27 13.74 -22.41
N ALA A 364 1.68 14.16 -23.54
CA ALA A 364 2.39 14.47 -24.77
C ALA A 364 3.40 15.63 -24.59
N ALA A 365 3.17 16.55 -23.65
CA ALA A 365 4.13 17.61 -23.32
C ALA A 365 5.49 17.07 -22.86
N TYR A 366 5.52 15.86 -22.35
CA TYR A 366 6.75 15.20 -21.85
C TYR A 366 7.43 14.30 -22.89
N GLN A 367 6.88 14.16 -24.10
CA GLN A 367 7.38 13.24 -25.13
C GLN A 367 8.85 13.48 -25.51
N ALA A 368 9.32 14.74 -25.44
CA ALA A 368 10.71 15.10 -25.72
C ALA A 368 11.74 14.46 -24.77
N TYR A 369 11.29 13.97 -23.62
CA TYR A 369 12.14 13.35 -22.61
C TYR A 369 12.21 11.82 -22.70
N TYR A 370 11.34 11.18 -23.50
CA TYR A 370 11.18 9.73 -23.52
C TYR A 370 12.45 8.99 -23.94
N ASP A 371 13.14 9.45 -24.97
CA ASP A 371 14.30 8.78 -25.56
C ASP A 371 15.64 9.26 -24.97
N ARG A 372 15.60 10.13 -23.96
CA ARG A 372 16.80 10.56 -23.24
C ARG A 372 17.36 9.39 -22.41
N PRO A 373 18.69 9.34 -22.19
CA PRO A 373 19.24 8.44 -21.17
C PRO A 373 18.67 8.80 -19.80
N PRO A 374 18.63 7.86 -18.84
CA PRO A 374 18.23 8.18 -17.47
C PRO A 374 19.16 9.23 -16.87
N ASP A 375 18.59 10.18 -16.13
CA ASP A 375 19.31 11.20 -15.39
C ASP A 375 19.84 10.64 -14.07
N LYS A 376 19.14 9.65 -13.51
CA LYS A 376 19.47 8.92 -12.28
C LYS A 376 19.19 7.44 -12.43
N THR A 377 19.98 6.61 -11.75
CA THR A 377 19.78 5.15 -11.73
C THR A 377 19.88 4.64 -10.30
N LEU A 378 18.82 3.99 -9.82
CA LEU A 378 18.77 3.31 -8.53
C LEU A 378 18.80 1.79 -8.73
N ALA A 379 19.53 1.09 -7.87
CA ALA A 379 19.39 -0.34 -7.66
C ALA A 379 18.71 -0.61 -6.31
N LEU A 380 17.70 -1.49 -6.32
CA LEU A 380 17.01 -1.96 -5.12
C LEU A 380 17.68 -3.23 -4.65
N ARG A 381 18.17 -3.26 -3.39
CA ARG A 381 18.94 -4.37 -2.83
C ARG A 381 18.62 -4.58 -1.36
N VAL A 382 19.00 -5.74 -0.84
CA VAL A 382 19.04 -6.00 0.59
C VAL A 382 20.40 -6.54 0.99
N GLU A 383 20.91 -6.04 2.10
CA GLU A 383 22.06 -6.62 2.80
C GLU A 383 21.60 -7.24 4.11
N VAL A 384 22.11 -8.42 4.38
CA VAL A 384 21.96 -9.06 5.69
C VAL A 384 23.36 -9.32 6.24
N LYS A 385 23.69 -8.64 7.35
CA LYS A 385 25.00 -8.69 7.97
C LYS A 385 25.00 -9.65 9.16
N ASP A 386 26.18 -10.25 9.39
CA ASP A 386 26.47 -11.04 10.59
C ASP A 386 25.50 -12.22 10.83
N LEU A 387 24.91 -12.76 9.76
CA LEU A 387 24.13 -14.00 9.87
C LEU A 387 25.04 -15.20 10.07
N PRO A 388 24.67 -16.11 10.94
CA PRO A 388 25.34 -17.41 11.07
C PRO A 388 25.34 -18.18 9.74
N ILE A 389 26.47 -18.80 9.42
CA ILE A 389 26.68 -19.55 8.17
C ILE A 389 25.55 -20.55 7.85
N PRO A 390 24.98 -21.30 8.81
CA PRO A 390 23.88 -22.22 8.51
C PRO A 390 22.64 -21.54 7.96
N ILE A 391 22.33 -20.29 8.39
CA ILE A 391 21.20 -19.50 7.89
C ILE A 391 21.49 -19.04 6.48
N MET A 392 22.66 -18.50 6.23
CA MET A 392 23.08 -18.07 4.90
C MET A 392 22.95 -19.20 3.87
N LEU A 393 23.43 -20.40 4.23
CA LEU A 393 23.36 -21.57 3.36
C LEU A 393 21.91 -22.08 3.13
N SER A 394 21.00 -21.87 4.08
CA SER A 394 19.60 -22.28 3.92
C SER A 394 18.79 -21.32 3.02
N MET A 395 19.28 -20.11 2.81
CA MET A 395 18.59 -19.04 2.07
C MET A 395 19.12 -18.85 0.64
N GLU A 396 20.14 -19.61 0.23
CA GLU A 396 20.68 -19.57 -1.16
C GLU A 396 19.75 -20.23 -2.20
N ALA A 397 18.52 -20.55 -1.86
CA ALA A 397 17.58 -21.10 -2.84
C ALA A 397 17.14 -19.99 -3.80
N ASP A 398 17.76 -19.96 -4.95
CA ASP A 398 17.32 -19.13 -6.08
C ASP A 398 15.86 -19.43 -6.38
N SER A 399 15.01 -18.44 -6.22
CA SER A 399 13.59 -18.55 -6.54
C SER A 399 13.27 -17.61 -7.69
N LEU A 400 12.59 -18.12 -8.70
CA LEU A 400 12.01 -17.31 -9.74
C LEU A 400 10.70 -16.71 -9.19
N TYR A 401 10.69 -15.40 -8.98
CA TYR A 401 9.51 -14.69 -8.49
C TYR A 401 8.64 -14.23 -9.65
N VAL A 402 7.35 -14.54 -9.56
CA VAL A 402 6.33 -14.04 -10.47
C VAL A 402 5.33 -13.21 -9.67
N PRO A 403 5.23 -11.90 -9.91
CA PRO A 403 4.28 -11.06 -9.18
C PRO A 403 2.82 -11.46 -9.47
N PRO A 404 1.90 -11.22 -8.56
CA PRO A 404 2.11 -10.95 -7.14
C PRO A 404 2.45 -12.24 -6.37
N ILE A 405 3.44 -12.17 -5.47
CA ILE A 405 3.86 -13.29 -4.63
C ILE A 405 3.56 -12.95 -3.17
N GLU A 406 3.08 -13.95 -2.45
CA GLU A 406 2.83 -13.89 -1.03
C GLU A 406 3.66 -14.96 -0.29
N TRP A 407 4.27 -14.56 0.81
CA TRP A 407 5.10 -15.41 1.64
C TRP A 407 4.27 -16.07 2.74
N ASN A 408 4.48 -17.35 2.98
CA ASN A 408 3.69 -18.12 3.96
C ASN A 408 4.49 -18.70 5.11
N ASP A 409 5.77 -18.37 5.22
CA ASP A 409 6.61 -18.83 6.31
C ASP A 409 7.26 -17.68 7.08
N ALA A 410 7.66 -17.97 8.32
CA ALA A 410 8.27 -17.00 9.23
C ALA A 410 9.79 -17.11 9.27
N MET A 411 10.41 -17.99 8.49
CA MET A 411 11.85 -18.26 8.56
C MET A 411 12.35 -18.37 10.03
N PRO A 412 11.91 -19.36 10.82
CA PRO A 412 12.12 -19.38 12.27
C PRO A 412 13.58 -19.26 12.71
N MET A 413 14.52 -19.81 11.94
CA MET A 413 15.95 -19.69 12.23
C MET A 413 16.43 -18.25 12.19
N MET A 414 15.89 -17.43 11.30
CA MET A 414 16.22 -16.02 11.20
C MET A 414 15.79 -15.26 12.45
N ASN A 415 14.58 -15.52 12.96
CA ASN A 415 14.06 -14.89 14.17
C ASN A 415 14.84 -15.27 15.44
N TRP A 416 15.54 -16.39 15.43
CA TRP A 416 16.35 -16.82 16.58
C TRP A 416 17.73 -16.19 16.63
N LEU A 417 18.32 -15.97 15.46
CA LEU A 417 19.72 -15.61 15.31
C LEU A 417 19.91 -14.17 14.87
N SER A 418 18.82 -13.43 14.63
CA SER A 418 18.85 -12.02 14.27
C SER A 418 17.68 -11.25 14.91
N THR A 419 17.82 -9.94 14.97
CA THR A 419 16.85 -9.03 15.61
C THR A 419 16.16 -8.07 14.63
N GLY A 420 16.39 -8.23 13.34
CA GLY A 420 15.98 -7.26 12.33
C GLY A 420 17.03 -6.17 12.06
N HIS A 421 17.88 -5.83 13.02
CA HIS A 421 18.95 -4.85 12.82
C HIS A 421 20.03 -5.30 11.85
N GLN A 422 20.12 -6.59 11.58
CA GLN A 422 21.00 -7.18 10.58
C GLN A 422 20.49 -6.98 9.16
N VAL A 423 19.20 -6.75 8.99
CA VAL A 423 18.55 -6.53 7.68
C VAL A 423 18.61 -5.04 7.35
N ARG A 424 19.15 -4.71 6.19
CA ARG A 424 19.19 -3.35 5.66
C ARG A 424 18.74 -3.36 4.21
N TRP A 425 17.61 -2.73 3.94
CA TRP A 425 17.16 -2.47 2.58
C TRP A 425 17.85 -1.25 1.99
N ILE A 426 18.19 -1.31 0.71
CA ILE A 426 19.12 -0.36 0.08
C ILE A 426 18.52 0.18 -1.21
N LEU A 427 18.46 1.50 -1.29
CA LEU A 427 18.41 2.27 -2.52
C LEU A 427 19.83 2.70 -2.84
N ARG A 428 20.43 2.21 -3.90
CA ARG A 428 21.79 2.57 -4.29
C ARG A 428 21.79 3.41 -5.55
N ASP A 429 22.35 4.59 -5.47
CA ASP A 429 22.66 5.40 -6.65
C ASP A 429 23.86 4.78 -7.39
N GLU A 430 23.62 4.25 -8.57
CA GLU A 430 24.64 3.54 -9.35
C GLU A 430 25.73 4.48 -9.91
N GLU A 431 25.48 5.80 -10.00
CA GLU A 431 26.46 6.78 -10.45
C GLU A 431 27.46 7.15 -9.34
N SER A 432 26.94 7.51 -8.16
CA SER A 432 27.77 7.94 -7.03
C SER A 432 28.22 6.79 -6.14
N GLY A 433 27.51 5.66 -6.14
CA GLY A 433 27.66 4.56 -5.21
C GLY A 433 27.16 4.86 -3.79
N LEU A 434 26.52 6.00 -3.57
CA LEU A 434 25.89 6.35 -2.30
C LEU A 434 24.59 5.55 -2.09
N GLU A 435 24.20 5.41 -0.82
CA GLU A 435 23.07 4.57 -0.44
C GLU A 435 22.12 5.29 0.51
N ASN A 436 20.82 5.06 0.31
CA ASN A 436 19.76 5.51 1.20
C ASN A 436 19.85 7.02 1.50
N MET A 437 19.81 7.41 2.77
CA MET A 437 19.85 8.81 3.21
C MET A 437 21.20 9.52 2.95
N ASP A 438 22.23 8.82 2.48
CA ASP A 438 23.49 9.45 2.02
C ASP A 438 23.38 9.99 0.58
N ILE A 439 22.30 9.63 -0.14
CA ILE A 439 21.99 10.16 -1.47
C ILE A 439 21.38 11.56 -1.31
N HIS A 440 21.99 12.55 -1.97
CA HIS A 440 21.54 13.93 -1.96
C HIS A 440 21.33 14.42 -3.40
N TRP A 441 20.12 14.27 -3.91
CA TRP A 441 19.76 14.79 -5.22
C TRP A 441 19.09 16.17 -5.09
N ALA A 442 19.44 17.08 -5.98
CA ALA A 442 18.84 18.40 -6.07
C ALA A 442 18.37 18.67 -7.50
N PHE A 443 17.16 19.16 -7.62
CA PHE A 443 16.50 19.50 -8.87
C PHE A 443 15.96 20.94 -8.78
N LYS A 444 15.56 21.50 -9.92
CA LYS A 444 14.83 22.76 -9.98
C LYS A 444 13.37 22.51 -10.31
N GLN A 445 12.52 23.39 -9.84
CA GLN A 445 11.12 23.38 -10.22
C GLN A 445 10.96 23.47 -11.75
N GLY A 446 10.21 22.52 -12.31
CA GLY A 446 10.02 22.39 -13.76
C GLY A 446 11.03 21.47 -14.44
N ASP A 447 12.01 20.93 -13.73
CA ASP A 447 12.84 19.86 -14.27
C ASP A 447 11.98 18.60 -14.51
N VAL A 448 12.39 17.82 -15.51
CA VAL A 448 11.83 16.50 -15.79
C VAL A 448 12.95 15.48 -15.65
N MET A 449 12.88 14.66 -14.62
CA MET A 449 13.90 13.63 -14.32
C MET A 449 13.47 12.29 -14.88
N LYS A 450 14.33 11.66 -15.68
CA LYS A 450 14.19 10.25 -16.05
C LYS A 450 14.95 9.39 -15.04
N LEU A 451 14.22 8.68 -14.20
CA LEU A 451 14.75 7.78 -13.17
C LEU A 451 14.65 6.33 -13.63
N ARG A 452 15.79 5.67 -13.71
CA ARG A 452 15.83 4.21 -13.92
C ARG A 452 15.94 3.50 -12.59
N ILE A 453 15.07 2.52 -12.37
CA ILE A 453 15.09 1.66 -11.18
C ILE A 453 15.33 0.22 -11.64
N PHE A 454 16.35 -0.41 -11.09
CA PHE A 454 16.64 -1.83 -11.27
C PHE A 454 16.39 -2.57 -9.96
N ASN A 455 15.45 -3.50 -9.94
CA ASN A 455 15.21 -4.37 -8.80
C ASN A 455 16.09 -5.62 -8.94
N ASP A 456 17.21 -5.64 -8.20
CA ASP A 456 18.28 -6.63 -8.37
C ASP A 456 17.84 -8.03 -7.92
N PRO A 457 17.71 -9.00 -8.86
CA PRO A 457 17.30 -10.35 -8.53
C PRO A 457 18.41 -11.18 -7.87
N GLU A 458 19.66 -10.69 -7.90
CA GLU A 458 20.81 -11.38 -7.32
C GLU A 458 21.06 -10.96 -5.86
N THR A 459 20.23 -10.07 -5.30
CA THR A 459 20.29 -9.71 -3.90
C THR A 459 19.90 -10.87 -2.99
N PHE A 460 20.23 -10.80 -1.70
CA PHE A 460 20.05 -11.91 -0.74
C PHE A 460 18.62 -12.46 -0.66
N HIS A 461 17.62 -11.61 -0.75
CA HIS A 461 16.19 -11.97 -0.71
C HIS A 461 15.41 -11.00 -1.59
N PRO A 462 15.40 -11.20 -2.90
CA PRO A 462 14.75 -10.24 -3.78
C PRO A 462 13.23 -10.26 -3.60
N MET A 463 12.65 -9.07 -3.53
CA MET A 463 11.20 -8.87 -3.39
C MET A 463 10.68 -7.82 -4.37
N ASN A 464 9.37 -7.82 -4.60
CA ASN A 464 8.70 -6.73 -5.29
C ASN A 464 8.61 -5.52 -4.36
N HIS A 465 8.86 -4.32 -4.89
CA HIS A 465 8.82 -3.09 -4.09
C HIS A 465 7.82 -2.10 -4.67
N PRO A 466 6.79 -1.68 -3.93
CA PRO A 466 6.03 -0.48 -4.29
C PRO A 466 6.91 0.75 -4.02
N PHE A 467 7.27 1.47 -5.08
CA PHE A 467 8.15 2.63 -5.00
C PHE A 467 7.33 3.91 -5.05
N HIS A 468 7.46 4.72 -4.02
CA HIS A 468 6.73 5.97 -3.84
C HIS A 468 7.65 7.19 -3.91
N ILE A 469 7.13 8.28 -4.51
CA ILE A 469 7.79 9.58 -4.58
C ILE A 469 6.86 10.64 -4.00
N HIS A 470 7.28 11.28 -2.93
CA HIS A 470 6.53 12.34 -2.26
C HIS A 470 6.46 13.61 -3.09
N GLY A 471 5.33 14.30 -3.00
CA GLY A 471 5.12 15.65 -3.50
C GLY A 471 5.21 15.83 -5.01
N GLN A 472 5.54 14.80 -5.76
CA GLN A 472 5.67 14.80 -7.22
C GLN A 472 4.71 13.78 -7.84
N ARG A 473 4.62 13.80 -9.18
CA ARG A 473 3.95 12.76 -9.97
C ARG A 473 4.90 12.20 -11.02
N TYR A 474 4.68 10.97 -11.46
CA TYR A 474 5.49 10.37 -12.49
C TYR A 474 4.69 9.47 -13.43
N LEU A 475 5.25 9.22 -14.60
CA LEU A 475 4.79 8.21 -15.56
C LEU A 475 5.69 6.99 -15.47
N VAL A 476 5.11 5.80 -15.47
CA VAL A 476 5.85 4.56 -15.75
C VAL A 476 6.04 4.50 -17.27
N LEU A 477 7.23 4.86 -17.72
CA LEU A 477 7.54 5.07 -19.13
C LEU A 477 7.86 3.76 -19.86
N GLU A 478 8.70 2.92 -19.25
CA GLU A 478 9.15 1.64 -19.80
C GLU A 478 9.32 0.60 -18.71
N ILE A 479 9.07 -0.66 -19.05
CA ILE A 479 9.38 -1.82 -18.21
C ILE A 479 10.18 -2.78 -19.09
N ASP A 480 11.41 -3.12 -18.68
CA ASP A 480 12.34 -4.00 -19.38
C ASP A 480 12.57 -3.59 -20.85
N GLY A 481 12.64 -2.28 -21.09
CA GLY A 481 12.81 -1.69 -22.41
C GLY A 481 11.56 -1.71 -23.30
N VAL A 482 10.43 -2.16 -22.77
CA VAL A 482 9.14 -2.11 -23.46
C VAL A 482 8.37 -0.86 -23.04
N ARG A 483 8.10 0.02 -24.00
CA ARG A 483 7.35 1.26 -23.79
C ARG A 483 5.93 0.98 -23.33
N ASN A 484 5.50 1.65 -22.25
CA ASN A 484 4.11 1.65 -21.83
C ASN A 484 3.23 2.33 -22.89
N GLN A 485 2.18 1.65 -23.32
CA GLN A 485 1.28 2.10 -24.38
C GLN A 485 0.00 2.77 -23.86
N ASN A 486 -0.17 2.83 -22.55
CA ASN A 486 -1.35 3.43 -21.90
C ASN A 486 -0.93 4.00 -20.55
N MET A 487 -0.45 5.23 -20.56
CA MET A 487 0.14 5.83 -19.38
C MET A 487 -0.93 6.46 -18.48
N VAL A 488 -0.53 6.66 -17.24
CA VAL A 488 -1.30 7.33 -16.20
C VAL A 488 -0.31 7.98 -15.23
N TRP A 489 -0.64 9.14 -14.71
CA TRP A 489 0.17 9.77 -13.67
C TRP A 489 0.00 9.00 -12.36
N LYS A 490 1.12 8.65 -11.76
CA LYS A 490 1.21 7.92 -10.50
C LYS A 490 2.14 8.64 -9.51
N ASP A 491 2.04 8.23 -8.27
CA ASP A 491 3.01 8.54 -7.21
C ASP A 491 3.59 7.27 -6.60
N THR A 492 2.94 6.12 -6.79
CA THR A 492 3.38 4.80 -6.31
C THR A 492 3.24 3.76 -7.42
N ALA A 493 4.27 2.95 -7.65
CA ALA A 493 4.20 1.84 -8.60
C ALA A 493 5.05 0.65 -8.13
N ILE A 494 4.55 -0.57 -8.42
CA ILE A 494 5.29 -1.78 -8.10
C ILE A 494 6.53 -1.93 -8.99
N MET A 495 7.66 -2.30 -8.38
CA MET A 495 8.93 -2.66 -9.02
C MET A 495 9.14 -4.17 -8.88
N PRO A 496 8.74 -4.97 -9.88
CA PRO A 496 8.90 -6.43 -9.82
C PRO A 496 10.35 -6.86 -9.74
N VAL A 497 10.59 -8.00 -9.12
CA VAL A 497 11.93 -8.61 -9.04
C VAL A 497 12.53 -8.79 -10.44
N GLY A 498 13.78 -8.38 -10.61
CA GLY A 498 14.52 -8.50 -11.86
C GLY A 498 14.14 -7.50 -12.93
N SER A 499 13.14 -6.64 -12.68
CA SER A 499 12.73 -5.63 -13.66
C SER A 499 13.63 -4.40 -13.67
N THR A 500 13.71 -3.79 -14.86
CA THR A 500 14.27 -2.44 -15.04
C THR A 500 13.14 -1.53 -15.48
N ILE A 501 12.83 -0.53 -14.67
CA ILE A 501 11.71 0.39 -14.91
C ILE A 501 12.25 1.81 -15.06
N ASP A 502 11.84 2.49 -16.14
CA ASP A 502 12.10 3.90 -16.33
C ASP A 502 10.86 4.71 -15.94
N LEU A 503 11.03 5.58 -14.95
CA LEU A 503 10.03 6.57 -14.54
C LEU A 503 10.38 7.93 -15.13
N LEU A 504 9.36 8.70 -15.51
CA LEU A 504 9.51 10.08 -15.91
C LEU A 504 8.84 10.97 -14.86
N VAL A 505 9.64 11.62 -14.03
CA VAL A 505 9.18 12.39 -12.86
C VAL A 505 9.07 13.86 -13.19
N ASP A 506 7.89 14.44 -12.91
CA ASP A 506 7.58 15.86 -13.06
C ASP A 506 7.94 16.58 -11.75
N MET A 507 9.14 17.22 -11.71
CA MET A 507 9.64 17.97 -10.55
C MET A 507 8.95 19.35 -10.46
N SER A 508 7.64 19.35 -10.26
CA SER A 508 6.81 20.56 -10.31
C SER A 508 6.48 21.15 -8.95
N ASN A 509 6.79 20.45 -7.87
CA ASN A 509 6.46 20.88 -6.51
C ASN A 509 7.75 21.15 -5.72
N PRO A 510 8.07 22.41 -5.35
CA PRO A 510 9.30 22.74 -4.63
C PRO A 510 9.25 22.26 -3.18
N GLY A 511 10.40 21.93 -2.62
CA GLY A 511 10.55 21.51 -1.24
C GLY A 511 11.56 20.37 -1.04
N GLU A 512 11.63 19.86 0.18
CA GLU A 512 12.42 18.69 0.57
C GLU A 512 11.50 17.47 0.64
N TRP A 513 11.77 16.46 -0.16
CA TRP A 513 10.89 15.32 -0.38
C TRP A 513 11.59 13.99 -0.17
N MET A 514 10.82 12.92 0.00
CA MET A 514 11.31 11.55 0.11
C MET A 514 10.97 10.71 -1.12
N MET A 515 11.81 9.70 -1.38
CA MET A 515 11.50 8.53 -2.19
C MET A 515 11.78 7.29 -1.37
N HIS A 516 10.87 6.32 -1.40
CA HIS A 516 11.04 5.10 -0.60
C HIS A 516 10.22 3.92 -1.14
N CYS A 517 10.55 2.73 -0.66
CA CYS A 517 9.69 1.56 -0.77
C CYS A 517 8.52 1.69 0.20
N HIS A 518 7.30 1.38 -0.24
CA HIS A 518 6.10 1.47 0.61
C HIS A 518 5.71 0.12 1.26
N ILE A 519 6.63 -0.84 1.35
CA ILE A 519 6.55 -1.89 2.36
C ILE A 519 7.05 -1.25 3.65
N ALA A 520 6.17 -1.12 4.64
CA ALA A 520 6.45 -0.36 5.85
C ALA A 520 7.69 -0.87 6.61
N GLU A 521 7.88 -2.19 6.67
CA GLU A 521 9.04 -2.80 7.30
C GLU A 521 10.35 -2.57 6.52
N HIS A 522 10.27 -2.43 5.18
CA HIS A 522 11.45 -2.08 4.37
C HIS A 522 11.85 -0.62 4.55
N LEU A 523 10.86 0.27 4.68
CA LEU A 523 11.10 1.67 5.01
C LEU A 523 11.81 1.79 6.36
N GLU A 524 11.30 1.13 7.41
CA GLU A 524 11.91 1.08 8.74
C GLU A 524 13.32 0.42 8.73
N ALA A 525 13.57 -0.49 7.80
CA ALA A 525 14.88 -1.09 7.56
C ALA A 525 15.79 -0.26 6.62
N GLY A 526 15.41 0.98 6.32
CA GLY A 526 16.25 1.99 5.70
C GLY A 526 16.04 2.23 4.20
N MET A 527 15.04 1.63 3.54
CA MET A 527 14.82 1.75 2.09
C MET A 527 14.20 3.10 1.70
N MET A 528 14.94 4.18 1.93
CA MET A 528 14.48 5.56 1.68
C MET A 528 15.66 6.47 1.34
N LEU A 529 15.39 7.52 0.58
CA LEU A 529 16.30 8.64 0.32
C LEU A 529 15.51 9.96 0.34
N HIS A 530 16.22 11.08 0.46
CA HIS A 530 15.61 12.39 0.28
C HIS A 530 16.21 13.14 -0.93
N PHE A 531 15.43 14.07 -1.47
CA PHE A 531 15.83 14.95 -2.56
C PHE A 531 15.18 16.33 -2.40
N SER A 532 15.80 17.34 -2.99
CA SER A 532 15.25 18.70 -3.01
C SER A 532 14.79 19.13 -4.40
N VAL A 533 13.74 19.94 -4.43
CA VAL A 533 13.28 20.68 -5.62
C VAL A 533 13.34 22.17 -5.26
N GLU A 534 14.29 22.90 -5.84
CA GLU A 534 14.49 24.33 -5.63
C GLU A 534 13.52 25.12 -6.52
N GLU A 535 13.04 26.30 -6.05
CA GLU A 535 12.19 27.23 -6.83
C GLU A 535 12.91 27.78 -8.07
#